data_18b31bebf4aa9b666d552d73601f89e1
#
_entry.id   18b31bebf4aa9b666d552d73601f89e1
#
_cell.length_a   1.000
_cell.length_b   1.000
_cell.length_c   1.000
_cell.angle_alpha   90.00
_cell.angle_beta   90.00
_cell.angle_gamma   90.00
#
_symmetry.space_group_name_H-M   'P 1'
#
loop_
_entity.id
_entity.type
_entity.pdbx_description
1 polymer ?
#
loop_
_entity_poly.entity_id
_entity_poly.type
_entity_poly.pdbx_seq_one_letter_code
_entity_poly.pdbx_strand_id
1 'polypeptide(L)'
;MRKIILFGTGKYGLEALDYFGSDNVAFFADNNVNIQGSFISGVEVIAPSRLNGYADNATIVLAAGYSICTQMEYQLKSMGIEKYVVYRYLREQLAPEGNKTSKDFINEFQTDAGIYRLMYLYADNLHKCSEERIEFFMHTADVRGVKPAGGRLRIRQTELLDATLKVKNLAESIGIHLMLGEGNLIGAVRNGGFVPWDDDMDLLLMRDDYKRLIDYCDLNGMLYVSSSLEMNQNDNYRETVRKMYDENKEILFTLNGSFLAAYVKSSNGGSYPYIVDIFPLDYYNESCTYDELRKYVNECSVYCRKSMMSFKERIEYNDRIAHDGGFVSEVPTGRIGYGIETFFVISECSDFCRADAVLPVTGISFEGHDFAAPSKPEEFLKMEYGDIYKWPSDAGQTAHGTGRHYIQYRHFDNPVYIACLQDMSDIHDRTGNLSLIHISEPTRQAEIS
;
A
#
# COMPACT_ATOMS: atom_id res chain seq x y z
N MET A 1 16.70 -24.11 -36.52
CA MET A 1 17.17 -23.29 -35.40
C MET A 1 17.10 -21.84 -35.79
N ARG A 2 16.57 -20.98 -34.93
CA ARG A 2 16.57 -19.53 -35.16
C ARG A 2 17.98 -19.00 -35.12
N LYS A 3 18.28 -18.10 -36.02
CA LYS A 3 19.55 -17.34 -36.02
C LYS A 3 19.42 -16.16 -35.01
N ILE A 4 20.54 -15.67 -34.54
CA ILE A 4 20.63 -14.53 -33.63
C ILE A 4 20.92 -13.26 -34.44
N ILE A 5 20.27 -12.15 -34.07
CA ILE A 5 20.61 -10.81 -34.55
C ILE A 5 21.03 -9.98 -33.33
N LEU A 6 22.25 -9.47 -33.34
CA LEU A 6 22.78 -8.63 -32.28
C LEU A 6 22.46 -7.17 -32.58
N PHE A 7 21.61 -6.55 -31.74
CA PHE A 7 21.33 -5.12 -31.88
C PHE A 7 22.29 -4.32 -30.99
N GLY A 8 23.22 -3.65 -31.64
CA GLY A 8 24.36 -2.91 -31.11
C GLY A 8 25.69 -3.54 -31.52
N THR A 9 26.59 -2.72 -32.03
CA THR A 9 27.92 -3.11 -32.53
C THR A 9 29.06 -2.71 -31.59
N GLY A 10 28.75 -2.05 -30.47
CA GLY A 10 29.73 -1.59 -29.51
C GLY A 10 30.37 -2.73 -28.70
N LYS A 11 31.03 -2.39 -27.59
CA LYS A 11 31.71 -3.34 -26.70
C LYS A 11 30.85 -4.58 -26.38
N TYR A 12 29.61 -4.40 -25.98
CA TYR A 12 28.72 -5.52 -25.64
C TYR A 12 28.27 -6.33 -26.86
N GLY A 13 28.18 -5.69 -28.02
CA GLY A 13 27.92 -6.39 -29.29
C GLY A 13 29.06 -7.34 -29.69
N LEU A 14 30.28 -6.90 -29.54
CA LEU A 14 31.46 -7.73 -29.80
C LEU A 14 31.62 -8.87 -28.78
N GLU A 15 31.38 -8.59 -27.51
CA GLU A 15 31.33 -9.63 -26.44
C GLU A 15 30.23 -10.67 -26.73
N ALA A 16 29.05 -10.22 -27.17
CA ALA A 16 27.95 -11.11 -27.52
C ALA A 16 28.28 -11.96 -28.75
N LEU A 17 28.94 -11.38 -29.76
CA LEU A 17 29.39 -12.13 -30.93
C LEU A 17 30.39 -13.24 -30.55
N ASP A 18 31.35 -12.93 -29.69
CA ASP A 18 32.31 -13.92 -29.18
C ASP A 18 31.58 -15.04 -28.37
N TYR A 19 30.61 -14.65 -27.53
CA TYR A 19 29.81 -15.59 -26.74
C TYR A 19 28.97 -16.55 -27.61
N PHE A 20 28.24 -16.02 -28.61
CA PHE A 20 27.35 -16.84 -29.43
C PHE A 20 28.11 -17.56 -30.59
N GLY A 21 29.23 -17.04 -31.01
CA GLY A 21 29.97 -17.46 -32.21
C GLY A 21 29.35 -16.94 -33.52
N SER A 22 30.19 -16.55 -34.47
CA SER A 22 29.75 -15.97 -35.75
C SER A 22 28.81 -16.87 -36.55
N ASP A 23 28.93 -18.18 -36.43
CA ASP A 23 28.08 -19.16 -37.15
C ASP A 23 26.61 -19.11 -36.70
N ASN A 24 26.33 -18.66 -35.48
CA ASN A 24 24.97 -18.53 -34.91
C ASN A 24 24.37 -17.14 -35.10
N VAL A 25 25.20 -16.12 -35.41
CA VAL A 25 24.77 -14.73 -35.59
C VAL A 25 24.56 -14.48 -37.10
N ALA A 26 23.33 -14.08 -37.47
CA ALA A 26 22.99 -13.76 -38.84
C ALA A 26 23.41 -12.33 -39.20
N PHE A 27 23.16 -11.37 -38.35
CA PHE A 27 23.40 -9.96 -38.57
C PHE A 27 23.72 -9.23 -37.24
N PHE A 28 24.46 -8.13 -37.38
CA PHE A 28 24.34 -7.03 -36.46
C PHE A 28 23.24 -6.07 -36.93
N ALA A 29 22.54 -5.42 -36.02
CA ALA A 29 21.73 -4.24 -36.29
C ALA A 29 22.32 -3.04 -35.52
N ASP A 30 22.37 -1.87 -36.16
CA ASP A 30 22.89 -0.68 -35.51
C ASP A 30 22.22 0.58 -36.05
N ASN A 31 21.96 1.56 -35.17
CA ASN A 31 21.37 2.86 -35.52
C ASN A 31 22.40 3.77 -36.24
N ASN A 32 23.68 3.49 -36.11
CA ASN A 32 24.73 4.27 -36.80
C ASN A 32 24.72 3.99 -38.30
N VAL A 33 24.17 4.92 -39.07
CA VAL A 33 24.02 4.80 -40.52
C VAL A 33 25.35 4.64 -41.24
N ASN A 34 26.46 5.10 -40.66
CA ASN A 34 27.78 5.06 -41.30
C ASN A 34 28.40 3.65 -41.33
N ILE A 35 27.91 2.72 -40.52
CA ILE A 35 28.43 1.35 -40.49
C ILE A 35 27.41 0.34 -41.05
N GLN A 36 26.21 0.77 -41.39
CA GLN A 36 25.23 -0.09 -42.05
C GLN A 36 25.77 -0.53 -43.46
N GLY A 37 25.58 -1.82 -43.76
CA GLY A 37 26.13 -2.45 -44.96
C GLY A 37 27.60 -2.88 -44.84
N SER A 38 28.30 -2.52 -43.75
CA SER A 38 29.65 -3.01 -43.49
C SER A 38 29.65 -4.38 -42.82
N PHE A 39 30.82 -4.98 -42.63
CA PHE A 39 31.02 -6.26 -41.97
C PHE A 39 31.89 -6.08 -40.73
N ILE A 40 31.43 -6.65 -39.58
CA ILE A 40 32.19 -6.71 -38.34
C ILE A 40 32.47 -8.18 -38.05
N SER A 41 33.73 -8.58 -38.02
CA SER A 41 34.13 -9.99 -37.79
C SER A 41 33.41 -10.98 -38.73
N GLY A 42 33.16 -10.58 -39.99
CA GLY A 42 32.48 -11.41 -40.98
C GLY A 42 30.95 -11.38 -40.95
N VAL A 43 30.33 -10.65 -40.00
CA VAL A 43 28.87 -10.50 -39.84
C VAL A 43 28.43 -9.14 -40.39
N GLU A 44 27.44 -9.14 -41.30
CA GLU A 44 26.90 -7.90 -41.91
C GLU A 44 26.15 -7.05 -40.87
N VAL A 45 26.29 -5.73 -40.93
CA VAL A 45 25.54 -4.74 -40.13
C VAL A 45 24.36 -4.24 -40.93
N ILE A 46 23.14 -4.50 -40.45
CA ILE A 46 21.89 -4.05 -41.08
C ILE A 46 21.28 -2.84 -40.35
N ALA A 47 20.46 -2.08 -41.08
CA ALA A 47 19.63 -1.05 -40.46
C ALA A 47 18.58 -1.69 -39.55
N PRO A 48 18.26 -1.10 -38.35
CA PRO A 48 17.24 -1.65 -37.44
C PRO A 48 15.85 -1.76 -38.08
N SER A 49 15.51 -0.91 -39.07
CA SER A 49 14.24 -1.00 -39.81
C SER A 49 14.06 -2.34 -40.56
N ARG A 50 15.15 -3.09 -40.82
CA ARG A 50 15.06 -4.44 -41.40
C ARG A 50 14.69 -5.54 -40.42
N LEU A 51 14.72 -5.27 -39.11
CA LEU A 51 14.47 -6.27 -38.06
C LEU A 51 13.08 -6.91 -38.16
N ASN A 52 12.04 -6.15 -38.58
CA ASN A 52 10.70 -6.68 -38.80
C ASN A 52 10.66 -7.88 -39.75
N GLY A 53 11.50 -7.90 -40.76
CA GLY A 53 11.58 -9.02 -41.71
C GLY A 53 12.18 -10.31 -41.12
N TYR A 54 12.78 -10.24 -39.95
CA TYR A 54 13.44 -11.36 -39.29
C TYR A 54 12.82 -11.76 -37.95
N ALA A 55 11.90 -10.95 -37.38
CA ALA A 55 11.37 -11.10 -36.03
C ALA A 55 10.76 -12.51 -35.75
N ASP A 56 10.17 -13.14 -36.77
CA ASP A 56 9.57 -14.47 -36.64
C ASP A 56 10.62 -15.59 -36.71
N ASN A 57 11.73 -15.38 -37.36
CA ASN A 57 12.73 -16.42 -37.71
C ASN A 57 14.08 -16.25 -37.02
N ALA A 58 14.31 -15.12 -36.35
CA ALA A 58 15.53 -14.84 -35.61
C ALA A 58 15.22 -14.40 -34.17
N THR A 59 16.21 -14.53 -33.31
CA THR A 59 16.16 -13.97 -31.94
C THR A 59 16.92 -12.64 -31.93
N ILE A 60 16.25 -11.56 -31.58
CA ILE A 60 16.86 -10.25 -31.41
C ILE A 60 17.45 -10.15 -30.02
N VAL A 61 18.76 -9.86 -29.96
CA VAL A 61 19.51 -9.72 -28.71
C VAL A 61 20.01 -8.30 -28.59
N LEU A 62 19.54 -7.54 -27.61
CA LEU A 62 20.04 -6.19 -27.33
C LEU A 62 21.41 -6.27 -26.67
N ALA A 63 22.43 -5.76 -27.34
CA ALA A 63 23.83 -5.88 -26.94
C ALA A 63 24.47 -4.51 -26.71
N ALA A 64 23.97 -3.78 -25.71
CA ALA A 64 24.42 -2.43 -25.34
C ALA A 64 24.44 -2.23 -23.82
N GLY A 65 24.82 -1.04 -23.36
CA GLY A 65 24.65 -0.61 -21.97
C GLY A 65 23.14 -0.43 -21.60
N TYR A 66 22.79 -0.51 -20.33
CA TYR A 66 21.38 -0.51 -19.89
C TYR A 66 20.58 0.69 -20.41
N SER A 67 21.10 1.92 -20.33
CA SER A 67 20.40 3.12 -20.82
C SER A 67 20.15 3.08 -22.33
N ILE A 68 21.08 2.49 -23.12
CA ILE A 68 20.93 2.32 -24.56
C ILE A 68 19.97 1.15 -24.85
N CYS A 69 20.02 0.06 -24.08
CA CYS A 69 19.05 -1.04 -24.20
C CYS A 69 17.63 -0.55 -24.03
N THR A 70 17.33 0.32 -23.06
CA THR A 70 16.00 0.90 -22.86
C THR A 70 15.51 1.66 -24.11
N GLN A 71 16.38 2.43 -24.76
CA GLN A 71 16.04 3.12 -26.02
C GLN A 71 15.79 2.14 -27.17
N MET A 72 16.59 1.08 -27.23
CA MET A 72 16.43 0.01 -28.24
C MET A 72 15.12 -0.77 -27.99
N GLU A 73 14.76 -1.07 -26.75
CA GLU A 73 13.49 -1.69 -26.39
C GLU A 73 12.30 -0.85 -26.85
N TYR A 74 12.35 0.46 -26.59
CA TYR A 74 11.32 1.39 -27.06
C TYR A 74 11.22 1.38 -28.59
N GLN A 75 12.36 1.40 -29.28
CA GLN A 75 12.42 1.31 -30.73
C GLN A 75 11.81 0.01 -31.26
N LEU A 76 12.14 -1.15 -30.68
CA LEU A 76 11.56 -2.44 -31.07
C LEU A 76 10.04 -2.48 -30.85
N LYS A 77 9.57 -1.98 -29.71
CA LYS A 77 8.11 -1.88 -29.41
C LYS A 77 7.40 -0.98 -30.43
N SER A 78 7.97 0.15 -30.81
CA SER A 78 7.39 1.03 -31.83
C SER A 78 7.31 0.38 -33.20
N MET A 79 8.13 -0.64 -33.46
CA MET A 79 8.13 -1.46 -34.68
C MET A 79 7.22 -2.71 -34.55
N GLY A 80 6.52 -2.90 -33.41
CA GLY A 80 5.71 -4.09 -33.16
C GLY A 80 6.51 -5.36 -32.83
N ILE A 81 7.80 -5.23 -32.49
CA ILE A 81 8.66 -6.35 -32.13
C ILE A 81 8.67 -6.49 -30.60
N GLU A 82 8.01 -7.53 -30.11
CA GLU A 82 7.87 -7.80 -28.67
C GLU A 82 8.83 -8.87 -28.15
N LYS A 83 9.42 -9.69 -29.05
CA LYS A 83 10.32 -10.80 -28.71
C LYS A 83 11.78 -10.38 -28.85
N TYR A 84 12.43 -10.10 -27.74
CA TYR A 84 13.85 -9.79 -27.67
C TYR A 84 14.45 -10.19 -26.34
N VAL A 85 15.77 -10.24 -26.25
CA VAL A 85 16.51 -10.61 -25.04
C VAL A 85 17.63 -9.58 -24.81
N VAL A 86 17.96 -9.28 -23.54
CA VAL A 86 19.01 -8.33 -23.18
C VAL A 86 20.28 -9.09 -22.78
N TYR A 87 21.34 -8.99 -23.63
CA TYR A 87 22.59 -9.74 -23.47
C TYR A 87 23.29 -9.46 -22.13
N ARG A 88 23.43 -8.20 -21.76
CA ARG A 88 24.14 -7.83 -20.52
C ARG A 88 23.49 -8.43 -19.28
N TYR A 89 22.17 -8.43 -19.20
CA TYR A 89 21.44 -9.06 -18.13
C TYR A 89 21.73 -10.57 -18.06
N LEU A 90 21.65 -11.24 -19.18
CA LEU A 90 21.92 -12.67 -19.26
C LEU A 90 23.35 -13.01 -18.85
N ARG A 91 24.33 -12.21 -19.26
CA ARG A 91 25.72 -12.37 -18.86
C ARG A 91 25.91 -12.27 -17.35
N GLU A 92 25.28 -11.31 -16.70
CA GLU A 92 25.42 -11.07 -15.27
C GLU A 92 24.71 -12.15 -14.44
N GLN A 93 23.57 -12.67 -14.89
CA GLN A 93 22.80 -13.69 -14.18
C GLN A 93 23.28 -15.13 -14.46
N LEU A 94 23.83 -15.39 -15.62
CA LEU A 94 24.23 -16.72 -16.02
C LEU A 94 25.70 -17.04 -15.71
N ALA A 95 26.52 -16.02 -15.45
CA ALA A 95 27.94 -16.16 -15.13
C ALA A 95 28.25 -16.87 -13.77
N PRO A 96 27.40 -16.75 -12.71
CA PRO A 96 27.76 -17.31 -11.41
C PRO A 96 27.65 -18.83 -11.30
N GLU A 97 26.87 -19.49 -12.15
CA GLU A 97 26.67 -20.94 -12.10
C GLU A 97 27.76 -21.76 -12.83
N GLY A 98 28.94 -21.30 -12.78
CA GLY A 98 30.28 -21.88 -13.00
C GLY A 98 30.50 -23.12 -13.86
N ASN A 99 29.49 -23.74 -14.49
CA ASN A 99 29.66 -25.00 -15.25
C ASN A 99 28.69 -25.23 -16.41
N LYS A 100 27.87 -24.25 -16.80
CA LYS A 100 27.07 -24.41 -18.02
C LYS A 100 27.90 -23.94 -19.22
N THR A 101 28.28 -24.87 -20.08
CA THR A 101 29.02 -24.56 -21.32
C THR A 101 28.13 -23.68 -22.19
N SER A 102 28.76 -22.72 -22.92
CA SER A 102 28.07 -21.79 -23.83
C SER A 102 27.09 -22.45 -24.81
N LYS A 103 27.25 -23.75 -25.10
CA LYS A 103 26.38 -24.50 -25.99
C LYS A 103 24.99 -24.79 -25.42
N ASP A 104 24.88 -24.99 -24.13
CA ASP A 104 23.56 -25.31 -23.49
C ASP A 104 22.65 -24.08 -23.47
N PHE A 105 23.22 -22.89 -23.37
CA PHE A 105 22.47 -21.63 -23.42
C PHE A 105 22.09 -21.19 -24.83
N ILE A 106 22.90 -21.45 -25.83
CA ILE A 106 22.59 -21.10 -27.22
C ILE A 106 21.27 -21.74 -27.67
N ASN A 107 20.96 -22.93 -27.20
CA ASN A 107 19.70 -23.63 -27.48
C ASN A 107 18.47 -22.88 -26.97
N GLU A 108 18.57 -22.18 -25.83
CA GLU A 108 17.45 -21.38 -25.31
C GLU A 108 17.14 -20.17 -26.22
N PHE A 109 18.15 -19.52 -26.79
CA PHE A 109 17.97 -18.42 -27.75
C PHE A 109 17.40 -18.86 -29.11
N GLN A 110 17.39 -20.14 -29.38
CA GLN A 110 16.97 -20.70 -30.66
C GLN A 110 15.55 -21.30 -30.62
N THR A 111 14.88 -21.27 -29.47
CA THR A 111 13.51 -21.77 -29.29
C THR A 111 12.60 -20.70 -28.71
N ASP A 112 11.32 -20.70 -29.10
CA ASP A 112 10.34 -19.75 -28.54
C ASP A 112 10.19 -19.92 -27.03
N ALA A 113 10.13 -21.15 -26.52
CA ALA A 113 10.03 -21.42 -25.10
C ALA A 113 11.22 -20.84 -24.31
N GLY A 114 12.43 -21.01 -24.84
CA GLY A 114 13.64 -20.45 -24.24
C GLY A 114 13.63 -18.92 -24.25
N ILE A 115 13.25 -18.30 -25.37
CA ILE A 115 13.15 -16.83 -25.46
C ILE A 115 12.16 -16.29 -24.44
N TYR A 116 10.94 -16.86 -24.30
CA TYR A 116 9.96 -16.42 -23.32
C TYR A 116 10.46 -16.60 -21.89
N ARG A 117 11.18 -17.69 -21.60
CA ARG A 117 11.80 -17.88 -20.29
C ARG A 117 12.84 -16.81 -19.98
N LEU A 118 13.71 -16.48 -20.94
CA LEU A 118 14.72 -15.43 -20.77
C LEU A 118 14.10 -14.04 -20.60
N MET A 119 13.02 -13.75 -21.34
CA MET A 119 12.25 -12.52 -21.18
C MET A 119 11.58 -12.44 -19.79
N TYR A 120 11.03 -13.55 -19.31
CA TYR A 120 10.45 -13.62 -17.96
C TYR A 120 11.50 -13.34 -16.88
N LEU A 121 12.67 -13.98 -16.97
CA LEU A 121 13.77 -13.77 -16.02
C LEU A 121 14.26 -12.31 -16.03
N TYR A 122 14.30 -11.68 -17.20
CA TYR A 122 14.65 -10.26 -17.31
C TYR A 122 13.58 -9.37 -16.66
N ALA A 123 12.31 -9.61 -16.93
CA ALA A 123 11.21 -8.85 -16.33
C ALA A 123 11.16 -9.02 -14.81
N ASP A 124 11.37 -10.24 -14.30
CA ASP A 124 11.42 -10.55 -12.86
C ASP A 124 12.59 -9.80 -12.17
N ASN A 125 13.75 -9.76 -12.82
CA ASN A 125 14.88 -9.01 -12.28
C ASN A 125 14.66 -7.50 -12.31
N LEU A 126 14.05 -6.96 -13.36
CA LEU A 126 13.67 -5.53 -13.39
C LEU A 126 12.69 -5.19 -12.27
N HIS A 127 11.77 -6.10 -11.97
CA HIS A 127 10.84 -5.94 -10.87
C HIS A 127 11.58 -5.89 -9.53
N LYS A 128 12.45 -6.87 -9.25
CA LYS A 128 13.29 -6.91 -8.03
C LYS A 128 14.18 -5.66 -7.88
N CYS A 129 14.83 -5.23 -8.95
CA CYS A 129 15.62 -3.99 -8.92
C CYS A 129 14.76 -2.75 -8.65
N SER A 130 13.51 -2.75 -9.09
CA SER A 130 12.59 -1.66 -8.82
C SER A 130 12.12 -1.68 -7.36
N GLU A 131 11.85 -2.86 -6.79
CA GLU A 131 11.55 -3.02 -5.37
C GLU A 131 12.71 -2.56 -4.48
N GLU A 132 13.94 -2.99 -4.77
CA GLU A 132 15.15 -2.55 -4.04
C GLU A 132 15.35 -1.03 -4.09
N ARG A 133 15.06 -0.39 -5.24
CA ARG A 133 15.12 1.07 -5.38
C ARG A 133 14.04 1.77 -4.57
N ILE A 134 12.82 1.27 -4.62
CA ILE A 134 11.72 1.80 -3.80
C ILE A 134 12.09 1.68 -2.32
N GLU A 135 12.58 0.53 -1.89
CA GLU A 135 13.04 0.31 -0.53
C GLU A 135 14.15 1.30 -0.13
N PHE A 136 15.15 1.50 -1.00
CA PHE A 136 16.20 2.50 -0.78
C PHE A 136 15.63 3.91 -0.60
N PHE A 137 14.68 4.33 -1.47
CA PHE A 137 14.05 5.64 -1.34
C PHE A 137 13.19 5.75 -0.08
N MET A 138 12.46 4.71 0.28
CA MET A 138 11.68 4.66 1.53
C MET A 138 12.55 4.79 2.78
N HIS A 139 13.81 4.34 2.74
CA HIS A 139 14.75 4.50 3.84
C HIS A 139 15.46 5.87 3.87
N THR A 140 15.48 6.59 2.76
CA THR A 140 16.23 7.85 2.65
C THR A 140 15.35 9.09 2.58
N ALA A 141 14.10 8.97 2.12
CA ALA A 141 13.16 10.08 2.04
C ALA A 141 12.49 10.34 3.40
N ASP A 142 12.31 11.60 3.73
CA ASP A 142 11.57 11.99 4.94
C ASP A 142 10.06 11.84 4.71
N VAL A 143 9.42 10.93 5.43
CA VAL A 143 7.99 10.68 5.34
C VAL A 143 7.14 11.92 5.65
N ARG A 144 7.67 12.90 6.40
CA ARG A 144 6.98 14.17 6.70
C ARG A 144 6.91 15.10 5.48
N GLY A 145 7.80 14.90 4.51
CA GLY A 145 7.84 15.68 3.27
C GLY A 145 6.78 15.26 2.24
N VAL A 146 6.03 14.19 2.49
CA VAL A 146 5.00 13.72 1.55
C VAL A 146 3.86 14.75 1.50
N LYS A 147 3.51 15.16 0.28
CA LYS A 147 2.41 16.10 0.07
C LYS A 147 1.06 15.45 0.40
N PRO A 148 0.07 16.25 0.86
CA PRO A 148 -1.30 15.76 1.02
C PRO A 148 -1.81 15.08 -0.24
N ALA A 149 -2.72 14.11 -0.08
CA ALA A 149 -3.36 13.44 -1.18
C ALA A 149 -3.99 14.42 -2.18
N GLY A 150 -4.01 14.04 -3.45
CA GLY A 150 -4.71 14.74 -4.52
C GLY A 150 -5.88 13.93 -5.06
N GLY A 151 -6.60 14.50 -6.05
CA GLY A 151 -7.62 13.80 -6.80
C GLY A 151 -8.73 13.18 -5.95
N ARG A 152 -9.14 11.96 -6.30
CA ARG A 152 -10.26 11.26 -5.65
C ARG A 152 -10.02 10.94 -4.19
N LEU A 153 -8.79 10.60 -3.81
CA LEU A 153 -8.46 10.30 -2.43
C LEU A 153 -8.63 11.55 -1.55
N ARG A 154 -8.18 12.70 -2.02
CA ARG A 154 -8.37 13.95 -1.28
C ARG A 154 -9.86 14.33 -1.13
N ILE A 155 -10.66 14.12 -2.16
CA ILE A 155 -12.11 14.32 -2.07
C ILE A 155 -12.69 13.41 -0.96
N ARG A 156 -12.33 12.11 -0.97
CA ARG A 156 -12.77 11.17 0.06
C ARG A 156 -12.34 11.60 1.46
N GLN A 157 -11.07 12.00 1.65
CA GLN A 157 -10.56 12.50 2.94
C GLN A 157 -11.35 13.71 3.43
N THR A 158 -11.67 14.66 2.54
CA THR A 158 -12.46 15.85 2.89
C THR A 158 -13.87 15.48 3.32
N GLU A 159 -14.52 14.55 2.63
CA GLU A 159 -15.86 14.08 2.96
C GLU A 159 -15.90 13.22 4.23
N LEU A 160 -14.86 12.43 4.49
CA LEU A 160 -14.65 11.72 5.76
C LEU A 160 -14.48 12.70 6.92
N LEU A 161 -13.72 13.78 6.73
CA LEU A 161 -13.58 14.83 7.74
C LEU A 161 -14.94 15.46 8.07
N ASP A 162 -15.74 15.82 7.07
CA ASP A 162 -17.07 16.38 7.28
C ASP A 162 -17.97 15.40 8.06
N ALA A 163 -17.92 14.12 7.73
CA ALA A 163 -18.64 13.07 8.45
C ALA A 163 -18.16 12.97 9.90
N THR A 164 -16.86 12.98 10.13
CA THR A 164 -16.25 12.91 11.45
C THR A 164 -16.62 14.12 12.30
N LEU A 165 -16.64 15.32 11.73
CA LEU A 165 -17.06 16.53 12.46
C LEU A 165 -18.51 16.45 12.91
N LYS A 166 -19.40 15.81 12.15
CA LYS A 166 -20.80 15.56 12.59
C LYS A 166 -20.84 14.61 13.79
N VAL A 167 -20.08 13.52 13.77
CA VAL A 167 -19.97 12.58 14.88
C VAL A 167 -19.35 13.25 16.11
N LYS A 168 -18.28 14.00 15.92
CA LYS A 168 -17.62 14.78 16.98
C LYS A 168 -18.60 15.76 17.65
N ASN A 169 -19.32 16.56 16.87
CA ASN A 169 -20.29 17.52 17.39
C ASN A 169 -21.41 16.84 18.18
N LEU A 170 -21.87 15.67 17.71
CA LEU A 170 -22.86 14.86 18.46
C LEU A 170 -22.29 14.42 19.82
N ALA A 171 -21.09 13.85 19.84
CA ALA A 171 -20.45 13.40 21.08
C ALA A 171 -20.18 14.56 22.05
N GLU A 172 -19.69 15.69 21.55
CA GLU A 172 -19.46 16.89 22.36
C GLU A 172 -20.74 17.48 22.94
N SER A 173 -21.88 17.35 22.26
CA SER A 173 -23.19 17.81 22.77
C SER A 173 -23.63 17.09 24.05
N ILE A 174 -23.04 15.93 24.32
CA ILE A 174 -23.27 15.12 25.53
C ILE A 174 -22.02 15.04 26.44
N GLY A 175 -21.05 15.93 26.20
CA GLY A 175 -19.84 16.04 27.01
C GLY A 175 -18.85 14.89 26.82
N ILE A 176 -18.80 14.28 25.62
CA ILE A 176 -17.84 13.24 25.23
C ILE A 176 -16.85 13.81 24.22
N HIS A 177 -15.56 13.63 24.46
CA HIS A 177 -14.49 14.08 23.58
C HIS A 177 -13.83 12.89 22.88
N LEU A 178 -14.11 12.76 21.59
CA LEU A 178 -13.53 11.74 20.72
C LEU A 178 -12.07 12.07 20.42
N MET A 179 -11.14 11.22 20.82
CA MET A 179 -9.73 11.35 20.52
C MET A 179 -9.45 10.79 19.10
N LEU A 180 -8.50 11.38 18.38
CA LEU A 180 -7.97 10.77 17.19
C LEU A 180 -7.21 9.48 17.54
N GLY A 181 -7.33 8.47 16.69
CA GLY A 181 -6.64 7.19 16.80
C GLY A 181 -5.87 6.83 15.54
N GLU A 182 -5.17 5.72 15.58
CA GLU A 182 -4.60 5.02 14.43
C GLU A 182 -3.89 5.94 13.42
N GLY A 183 -4.13 5.72 12.14
CA GLY A 183 -3.61 6.52 11.03
C GLY A 183 -3.93 8.01 11.15
N ASN A 184 -5.07 8.37 11.71
CA ASN A 184 -5.47 9.77 11.86
C ASN A 184 -4.66 10.49 12.96
N LEU A 185 -4.31 9.80 14.03
CA LEU A 185 -3.41 10.36 15.05
C LEU A 185 -1.97 10.48 14.51
N ILE A 186 -1.48 9.48 13.75
CA ILE A 186 -0.21 9.60 13.03
C ILE A 186 -0.24 10.82 12.12
N GLY A 187 -1.30 10.96 11.34
CA GLY A 187 -1.50 12.07 10.41
C GLY A 187 -1.51 13.43 11.10
N ALA A 188 -2.22 13.56 12.24
CA ALA A 188 -2.23 14.79 13.03
C ALA A 188 -0.82 15.17 13.51
N VAL A 189 -0.07 14.21 14.06
CA VAL A 189 1.29 14.43 14.60
C VAL A 189 2.30 14.74 13.49
N ARG A 190 2.23 14.02 12.38
CA ARG A 190 3.27 14.00 11.36
C ARG A 190 3.00 14.96 10.19
N ASN A 191 1.75 15.03 9.75
CA ASN A 191 1.33 15.71 8.52
C ASN A 191 0.42 16.92 8.78
N GLY A 192 -0.09 17.10 10.00
CA GLY A 192 -1.09 18.14 10.34
C GLY A 192 -2.49 17.85 9.78
N GLY A 193 -2.74 16.65 9.27
CA GLY A 193 -3.97 16.19 8.65
C GLY A 193 -3.87 14.70 8.32
N PHE A 194 -4.61 14.22 7.34
CA PHE A 194 -4.53 12.82 6.94
C PHE A 194 -3.11 12.39 6.56
N VAL A 195 -2.77 11.16 6.90
CA VAL A 195 -1.67 10.46 6.21
C VAL A 195 -2.01 10.47 4.72
N PRO A 196 -1.05 10.84 3.82
CA PRO A 196 -1.39 11.10 2.42
C PRO A 196 -2.04 9.97 1.63
N TRP A 197 -1.93 8.72 2.10
CA TRP A 197 -2.54 7.54 1.47
C TRP A 197 -3.69 6.92 2.27
N ASP A 198 -4.08 7.55 3.37
CA ASP A 198 -5.12 7.06 4.26
C ASP A 198 -6.53 7.40 3.76
N ASP A 199 -7.49 6.49 3.93
CA ASP A 199 -8.85 6.62 3.40
C ASP A 199 -9.96 6.27 4.40
N ASP A 200 -9.64 6.25 5.70
CA ASP A 200 -10.54 5.97 6.82
C ASP A 200 -10.43 7.00 7.96
N MET A 201 -11.27 6.84 8.97
CA MET A 201 -11.28 7.68 10.18
C MET A 201 -11.51 6.83 11.41
N ASP A 202 -10.54 6.86 12.32
CA ASP A 202 -10.50 6.10 13.55
C ASP A 202 -10.42 7.02 14.75
N LEU A 203 -11.33 6.80 15.69
CA LEU A 203 -11.45 7.58 16.91
C LEU A 203 -11.37 6.67 18.13
N LEU A 204 -10.94 7.23 19.24
CA LEU A 204 -10.75 6.52 20.50
C LEU A 204 -11.62 7.11 21.61
N LEU A 205 -12.11 6.25 22.48
CA LEU A 205 -12.79 6.65 23.73
C LEU A 205 -12.35 5.76 24.88
N MET A 206 -12.16 6.33 26.06
CA MET A 206 -12.11 5.54 27.28
C MET A 206 -13.43 4.79 27.48
N ARG A 207 -13.40 3.59 28.07
CA ARG A 207 -14.54 2.66 28.21
C ARG A 207 -15.81 3.32 28.73
N ASP A 208 -15.70 4.18 29.72
CA ASP A 208 -16.89 4.82 30.33
C ASP A 208 -17.59 5.74 29.33
N ASP A 209 -16.84 6.55 28.59
CA ASP A 209 -17.39 7.43 27.56
C ASP A 209 -17.88 6.65 26.34
N TYR A 210 -17.22 5.54 26.00
CA TYR A 210 -17.66 4.63 24.95
C TYR A 210 -19.03 4.01 25.26
N LYS A 211 -19.23 3.52 26.51
CA LYS A 211 -20.53 3.01 26.98
C LYS A 211 -21.58 4.11 27.00
N ARG A 212 -21.24 5.31 27.51
CA ARG A 212 -22.17 6.47 27.52
C ARG A 212 -22.62 6.85 26.10
N LEU A 213 -21.74 6.80 25.12
CA LEU A 213 -22.09 7.07 23.73
C LEU A 213 -23.06 6.02 23.18
N ILE A 214 -22.80 4.73 23.43
CA ILE A 214 -23.69 3.64 23.03
C ILE A 214 -25.08 3.82 23.64
N ASP A 215 -25.14 4.05 24.95
CA ASP A 215 -26.42 4.24 25.68
C ASP A 215 -27.20 5.44 25.12
N TYR A 216 -26.51 6.55 24.86
CA TYR A 216 -27.12 7.71 24.22
C TYR A 216 -27.69 7.39 22.84
N CYS A 217 -26.92 6.69 22.02
CA CYS A 217 -27.36 6.32 20.68
C CYS A 217 -28.57 5.36 20.70
N ASP A 218 -28.58 4.42 21.62
CA ASP A 218 -29.72 3.49 21.80
C ASP A 218 -30.99 4.24 22.24
N LEU A 219 -30.91 5.05 23.29
CA LEU A 219 -32.02 5.85 23.82
C LEU A 219 -32.62 6.80 22.79
N ASN A 220 -31.83 7.28 21.84
CA ASN A 220 -32.26 8.22 20.79
C ASN A 220 -32.60 7.54 19.45
N GLY A 221 -32.65 6.21 19.42
CA GLY A 221 -32.94 5.45 18.20
C GLY A 221 -31.92 5.65 17.10
N MET A 222 -30.68 5.93 17.46
CA MET A 222 -29.55 6.11 16.54
C MET A 222 -28.67 4.87 16.50
N LEU A 223 -28.99 3.83 17.27
CA LEU A 223 -28.26 2.58 17.27
C LEU A 223 -29.01 1.54 16.43
N TYR A 224 -28.33 0.89 15.52
CA TYR A 224 -28.84 -0.23 14.78
C TYR A 224 -28.32 -1.54 15.36
N VAL A 225 -29.26 -2.41 15.70
CA VAL A 225 -28.98 -3.76 16.16
C VAL A 225 -29.48 -4.74 15.12
N SER A 226 -28.56 -5.43 14.45
CA SER A 226 -28.95 -6.47 13.50
C SER A 226 -29.69 -7.62 14.22
N SER A 227 -30.80 -8.02 13.65
CA SER A 227 -31.56 -9.20 14.10
C SER A 227 -31.08 -10.50 13.47
N SER A 228 -30.18 -10.44 12.48
CA SER A 228 -29.68 -11.60 11.76
C SER A 228 -28.51 -12.24 12.50
N LEU A 229 -28.62 -13.51 12.83
CA LEU A 229 -27.59 -14.32 13.48
C LEU A 229 -26.47 -14.73 12.53
N GLU A 230 -26.65 -14.59 11.22
CA GLU A 230 -25.73 -15.10 10.19
C GLU A 230 -24.99 -14.00 9.43
N MET A 231 -25.03 -12.75 9.92
CA MET A 231 -24.49 -11.63 9.15
C MET A 231 -22.97 -11.61 9.10
N ASN A 232 -22.43 -11.69 7.91
CA ASN A 232 -21.06 -11.24 7.66
C ASN A 232 -20.98 -9.71 7.62
N GLN A 233 -19.78 -9.14 7.64
CA GLN A 233 -19.58 -7.69 7.62
C GLN A 233 -20.26 -6.99 6.42
N ASN A 234 -20.30 -7.63 5.26
CA ASN A 234 -20.94 -7.06 4.06
C ASN A 234 -22.47 -6.98 4.20
N ASP A 235 -23.09 -7.96 4.84
CA ASP A 235 -24.53 -7.96 5.07
C ASP A 235 -24.91 -6.93 6.14
N ASN A 236 -24.13 -6.82 7.22
CA ASN A 236 -24.29 -5.76 8.22
C ASN A 236 -24.20 -4.37 7.58
N TYR A 237 -23.21 -4.14 6.73
CA TYR A 237 -23.08 -2.90 5.99
C TYR A 237 -24.34 -2.59 5.16
N ARG A 238 -24.78 -3.55 4.35
CA ARG A 238 -25.96 -3.36 3.46
C ARG A 238 -27.23 -3.07 4.24
N GLU A 239 -27.46 -3.78 5.34
CA GLU A 239 -28.65 -3.57 6.17
C GLU A 239 -28.59 -2.24 6.91
N THR A 240 -27.45 -1.88 7.45
CA THR A 240 -27.25 -0.58 8.11
C THR A 240 -27.50 0.56 7.14
N VAL A 241 -26.95 0.48 5.93
CA VAL A 241 -27.15 1.47 4.88
C VAL A 241 -28.63 1.55 4.50
N ARG A 242 -29.28 0.41 4.27
CA ARG A 242 -30.72 0.38 3.93
C ARG A 242 -31.55 1.07 5.02
N LYS A 243 -31.35 0.67 6.30
CA LYS A 243 -32.09 1.24 7.42
C LYS A 243 -31.85 2.74 7.55
N MET A 244 -30.61 3.19 7.41
CA MET A 244 -30.26 4.60 7.44
C MET A 244 -31.05 5.43 6.39
N TYR A 245 -31.16 4.92 5.15
CA TYR A 245 -31.88 5.62 4.09
C TYR A 245 -33.40 5.49 4.22
N ASP A 246 -33.93 4.31 4.60
CA ASP A 246 -35.37 4.07 4.81
C ASP A 246 -35.94 4.95 5.95
N GLU A 247 -35.16 5.12 7.03
CA GLU A 247 -35.57 5.95 8.18
C GLU A 247 -35.08 7.41 8.07
N ASN A 248 -34.45 7.76 6.97
CA ASN A 248 -33.87 9.09 6.73
C ASN A 248 -32.96 9.58 7.87
N LYS A 249 -32.15 8.70 8.45
CA LYS A 249 -31.17 9.04 9.50
C LYS A 249 -29.95 9.72 8.88
N GLU A 250 -29.49 10.80 9.50
CA GLU A 250 -28.24 11.47 9.13
C GLU A 250 -27.03 10.70 9.64
N ILE A 251 -27.12 10.20 10.86
CA ILE A 251 -26.11 9.36 11.52
C ILE A 251 -26.80 8.12 12.08
N LEU A 252 -26.18 6.96 11.86
CA LEU A 252 -26.64 5.70 12.43
C LEU A 252 -25.43 4.92 12.94
N PHE A 253 -25.46 4.51 14.20
CA PHE A 253 -24.40 3.71 14.81
C PHE A 253 -24.71 2.23 14.75
N THR A 254 -23.67 1.43 14.61
CA THR A 254 -23.74 -0.04 14.67
C THR A 254 -22.41 -0.61 15.15
N LEU A 255 -22.32 -1.92 15.35
CA LEU A 255 -21.03 -2.59 15.50
C LEU A 255 -20.46 -2.96 14.12
N ASN A 256 -19.25 -2.49 13.84
CA ASN A 256 -18.45 -2.97 12.72
C ASN A 256 -17.51 -4.08 13.22
N GLY A 257 -17.91 -5.33 13.05
CA GLY A 257 -17.23 -6.43 13.73
C GLY A 257 -17.48 -6.42 15.24
N SER A 258 -16.57 -5.87 16.04
CA SER A 258 -16.65 -5.86 17.50
C SER A 258 -16.57 -4.47 18.12
N PHE A 259 -16.37 -3.42 17.35
CA PHE A 259 -16.28 -2.04 17.81
C PHE A 259 -17.36 -1.16 17.18
N LEU A 260 -17.60 0.01 17.77
CA LEU A 260 -18.64 0.93 17.34
C LEU A 260 -18.23 1.64 16.04
N ALA A 261 -19.16 1.72 15.09
CA ALA A 261 -19.00 2.48 13.87
C ALA A 261 -20.17 3.44 13.66
N ALA A 262 -19.86 4.67 13.30
CA ALA A 262 -20.83 5.68 12.92
C ALA A 262 -20.93 5.76 11.39
N TYR A 263 -22.10 5.48 10.84
CA TYR A 263 -22.46 5.65 9.45
C TYR A 263 -23.06 7.04 9.27
N VAL A 264 -22.47 7.85 8.41
CA VAL A 264 -22.85 9.25 8.22
C VAL A 264 -23.20 9.50 6.75
N LYS A 265 -24.38 10.07 6.48
CA LYS A 265 -24.77 10.44 5.11
C LYS A 265 -23.80 11.44 4.52
N SER A 266 -23.44 11.18 3.25
CA SER A 266 -22.65 12.13 2.47
C SER A 266 -23.37 13.47 2.33
N SER A 267 -22.70 14.57 2.64
CA SER A 267 -23.22 15.93 2.47
C SER A 267 -23.41 16.31 0.99
N ASN A 268 -22.73 15.61 0.08
CA ASN A 268 -22.78 15.86 -1.38
C ASN A 268 -23.81 14.99 -2.11
N GLY A 269 -24.73 14.32 -1.40
CA GLY A 269 -25.80 13.50 -2.00
C GLY A 269 -25.31 12.17 -2.57
N GLY A 270 -24.14 11.69 -2.14
CA GLY A 270 -23.64 10.37 -2.48
C GLY A 270 -24.57 9.25 -1.98
N SER A 271 -24.64 8.16 -2.75
CA SER A 271 -25.51 7.01 -2.46
C SER A 271 -25.03 6.13 -1.30
N TYR A 272 -23.83 6.39 -0.77
CA TYR A 272 -23.20 5.59 0.27
C TYR A 272 -22.75 6.48 1.45
N PRO A 273 -22.92 6.02 2.69
CA PRO A 273 -22.44 6.74 3.86
C PRO A 273 -20.92 6.63 3.99
N TYR A 274 -20.34 7.58 4.72
CA TYR A 274 -18.99 7.49 5.26
C TYR A 274 -19.04 6.77 6.61
N ILE A 275 -18.01 5.99 6.91
CA ILE A 275 -17.89 5.25 8.16
C ILE A 275 -16.79 5.90 8.98
N VAL A 276 -17.07 6.11 10.26
CA VAL A 276 -16.12 6.58 11.26
C VAL A 276 -16.08 5.52 12.36
N ASP A 277 -14.93 4.89 12.51
CA ASP A 277 -14.75 3.81 13.49
C ASP A 277 -14.35 4.38 14.86
N ILE A 278 -14.87 3.79 15.93
CA ILE A 278 -14.66 4.26 17.31
C ILE A 278 -14.24 3.08 18.16
N PHE A 279 -13.02 3.14 18.65
CA PHE A 279 -12.40 2.07 19.45
C PHE A 279 -12.43 2.41 20.93
N PRO A 280 -12.78 1.44 21.81
CA PRO A 280 -12.68 1.61 23.25
C PRO A 280 -11.24 1.44 23.73
N LEU A 281 -10.88 2.21 24.75
CA LEU A 281 -9.65 2.05 25.54
C LEU A 281 -10.03 1.62 26.96
N ASP A 282 -9.30 0.65 27.49
CA ASP A 282 -9.49 0.10 28.84
C ASP A 282 -8.25 0.31 29.72
N TYR A 283 -8.49 0.36 31.04
CA TYR A 283 -7.44 0.17 32.02
C TYR A 283 -7.13 -1.31 32.17
N TYR A 284 -5.85 -1.65 32.25
CA TYR A 284 -5.40 -3.02 32.39
C TYR A 284 -4.69 -3.26 33.72
N ASN A 285 -4.87 -4.45 34.30
CA ASN A 285 -4.28 -4.83 35.57
C ASN A 285 -2.75 -4.86 35.48
N GLU A 286 -2.08 -4.33 36.52
CA GLU A 286 -0.61 -4.26 36.57
C GLU A 286 0.07 -5.64 36.59
N SER A 287 -0.66 -6.70 36.97
CA SER A 287 -0.16 -8.06 37.08
C SER A 287 -0.15 -8.85 35.79
N CYS A 288 -0.83 -8.38 34.73
CA CYS A 288 -0.90 -9.10 33.46
C CYS A 288 0.22 -8.66 32.49
N THR A 289 0.69 -9.58 31.69
CA THR A 289 1.62 -9.32 30.59
C THR A 289 0.86 -9.14 29.27
N TYR A 290 1.45 -8.41 28.33
CA TYR A 290 0.85 -8.22 27.03
C TYR A 290 0.77 -9.53 26.22
N ASP A 291 1.72 -10.44 26.41
CA ASP A 291 1.71 -11.75 25.74
C ASP A 291 0.57 -12.65 26.25
N GLU A 292 0.25 -12.61 27.55
CA GLU A 292 -0.90 -13.33 28.11
C GLU A 292 -2.22 -12.75 27.54
N LEU A 293 -2.34 -11.43 27.47
CA LEU A 293 -3.48 -10.76 26.86
C LEU A 293 -3.64 -11.19 25.39
N ARG A 294 -2.56 -11.11 24.61
CA ARG A 294 -2.58 -11.46 23.19
C ARG A 294 -3.01 -12.92 22.97
N LYS A 295 -2.52 -13.83 23.78
CA LYS A 295 -2.93 -15.25 23.74
C LYS A 295 -4.43 -15.40 24.03
N TYR A 296 -4.91 -14.78 25.10
CA TYR A 296 -6.32 -14.83 25.48
C TYR A 296 -7.23 -14.25 24.39
N VAL A 297 -6.89 -13.09 23.86
CA VAL A 297 -7.61 -12.43 22.80
C VAL A 297 -7.67 -13.27 21.52
N ASN A 298 -6.59 -13.96 21.17
CA ASN A 298 -6.59 -14.88 20.03
C ASN A 298 -7.58 -16.06 20.23
N GLU A 299 -7.65 -16.61 21.42
CA GLU A 299 -8.61 -17.67 21.76
C GLU A 299 -10.07 -17.15 21.68
N CYS A 300 -10.35 -15.97 22.23
CA CYS A 300 -11.65 -15.30 22.13
C CYS A 300 -12.03 -14.96 20.68
N SER A 301 -11.10 -14.45 19.89
CA SER A 301 -11.31 -14.14 18.46
C SER A 301 -11.73 -15.37 17.64
N VAL A 302 -11.13 -16.52 17.91
CA VAL A 302 -11.53 -17.80 17.27
C VAL A 302 -12.95 -18.17 17.64
N TYR A 303 -13.34 -18.00 18.89
CA TYR A 303 -14.69 -18.26 19.34
C TYR A 303 -15.71 -17.29 18.70
N CYS A 304 -15.44 -15.99 18.70
CA CYS A 304 -16.30 -14.97 18.09
C CYS A 304 -16.53 -15.20 16.59
N ARG A 305 -15.51 -15.64 15.87
CA ARG A 305 -15.64 -15.95 14.43
C ARG A 305 -16.49 -17.18 14.13
N LYS A 306 -16.58 -18.11 15.07
CA LYS A 306 -17.35 -19.35 14.95
C LYS A 306 -18.77 -19.25 15.51
N SER A 307 -19.03 -18.23 16.34
CA SER A 307 -20.29 -18.09 17.04
C SER A 307 -21.16 -17.06 16.33
N MET A 308 -22.38 -17.46 15.99
CA MET A 308 -23.40 -16.53 15.52
C MET A 308 -23.98 -15.78 16.72
N MET A 309 -23.70 -14.48 16.81
CA MET A 309 -24.14 -13.61 17.90
C MET A 309 -24.87 -12.41 17.34
N SER A 310 -26.02 -12.07 17.94
CA SER A 310 -26.65 -10.77 17.73
C SER A 310 -25.78 -9.64 18.29
N PHE A 311 -26.08 -8.40 17.92
CA PHE A 311 -25.39 -7.22 18.46
C PHE A 311 -25.38 -7.21 20.01
N LYS A 312 -26.53 -7.43 20.63
CA LYS A 312 -26.66 -7.43 22.08
C LYS A 312 -25.80 -8.53 22.71
N GLU A 313 -25.90 -9.76 22.21
CA GLU A 313 -25.11 -10.88 22.69
C GLU A 313 -23.60 -10.63 22.52
N ARG A 314 -23.21 -9.90 21.50
CA ARG A 314 -21.81 -9.54 21.28
C ARG A 314 -21.33 -8.51 22.31
N ILE A 315 -22.10 -7.49 22.62
CA ILE A 315 -21.78 -6.53 23.69
C ILE A 315 -21.65 -7.26 25.04
N GLU A 316 -22.64 -8.10 25.39
CA GLU A 316 -22.60 -8.90 26.61
C GLU A 316 -21.43 -9.88 26.65
N TYR A 317 -21.05 -10.42 25.50
CA TYR A 317 -19.86 -11.28 25.35
C TYR A 317 -18.57 -10.48 25.55
N ASN A 318 -18.43 -9.32 24.93
CA ASN A 318 -17.25 -8.46 25.06
C ASN A 318 -17.06 -8.03 26.53
N ASP A 319 -18.12 -7.60 27.22
CA ASP A 319 -18.05 -7.28 28.64
C ASP A 319 -17.61 -8.50 29.47
N ARG A 320 -18.17 -9.68 29.20
CA ARG A 320 -17.80 -10.90 29.89
C ARG A 320 -16.36 -11.29 29.70
N ILE A 321 -15.86 -11.31 28.48
CA ILE A 321 -14.45 -11.67 28.23
C ILE A 321 -13.48 -10.66 28.84
N ALA A 322 -13.86 -9.37 28.91
CA ALA A 322 -13.08 -8.34 29.58
C ALA A 322 -12.94 -8.64 31.09
N HIS A 323 -13.98 -9.14 31.72
CA HIS A 323 -13.98 -9.49 33.17
C HIS A 323 -13.40 -10.88 33.44
N ASP A 324 -13.82 -11.90 32.71
CA ASP A 324 -13.47 -13.31 32.98
C ASP A 324 -11.97 -13.58 32.82
N GLY A 325 -11.31 -12.87 31.90
CA GLY A 325 -9.87 -12.96 31.70
C GLY A 325 -9.02 -12.33 32.81
N GLY A 326 -9.62 -11.47 33.62
CA GLY A 326 -8.94 -10.76 34.69
C GLY A 326 -7.89 -9.75 34.21
N PHE A 327 -7.94 -9.38 32.91
CA PHE A 327 -6.98 -8.44 32.31
C PHE A 327 -7.39 -6.99 32.50
N VAL A 328 -8.68 -6.69 32.30
CA VAL A 328 -9.24 -5.33 32.37
C VAL A 328 -9.52 -4.96 33.82
N SER A 329 -9.24 -3.71 34.18
CA SER A 329 -9.51 -3.13 35.50
C SER A 329 -10.65 -2.14 35.42
N GLU A 330 -11.63 -2.25 36.35
CA GLU A 330 -12.72 -1.27 36.49
C GLU A 330 -12.28 0.05 37.13
N VAL A 331 -11.10 0.07 37.73
CA VAL A 331 -10.53 1.28 38.34
C VAL A 331 -9.29 1.74 37.59
N PRO A 332 -8.97 3.04 37.59
CA PRO A 332 -7.79 3.56 36.97
C PRO A 332 -6.51 2.85 37.46
N THR A 333 -5.69 2.43 36.49
CA THR A 333 -4.36 1.85 36.72
C THR A 333 -3.30 2.65 35.98
N GLY A 334 -2.03 2.28 36.09
CA GLY A 334 -0.93 2.86 35.33
C GLY A 334 -0.91 2.47 33.85
N ARG A 335 -1.79 1.57 33.39
CA ARG A 335 -1.78 0.96 32.06
C ARG A 335 -3.09 1.13 31.33
N ILE A 336 -3.00 1.56 30.07
CA ILE A 336 -4.13 1.65 29.14
C ILE A 336 -3.79 0.89 27.87
N GLY A 337 -4.79 0.28 27.24
CA GLY A 337 -4.69 -0.39 25.96
C GLY A 337 -6.05 -0.42 25.28
N TYR A 338 -6.09 -0.93 24.06
CA TYR A 338 -7.31 -1.11 23.29
C TYR A 338 -8.24 -2.11 23.96
N GLY A 339 -9.55 -1.90 23.84
CA GLY A 339 -10.55 -2.80 24.37
C GLY A 339 -10.41 -4.23 23.84
N ILE A 340 -10.68 -5.20 24.69
CA ILE A 340 -10.43 -6.62 24.41
C ILE A 340 -11.14 -7.13 23.16
N GLU A 341 -12.23 -6.47 22.74
CA GLU A 341 -12.96 -6.77 21.51
C GLU A 341 -12.23 -6.38 20.22
N THR A 342 -11.22 -5.52 20.30
CA THR A 342 -10.45 -5.07 19.13
C THR A 342 -9.26 -6.01 18.88
N PHE A 343 -9.58 -7.29 18.62
CA PHE A 343 -8.61 -8.38 18.52
C PHE A 343 -7.47 -8.14 17.56
N PHE A 344 -7.75 -7.50 16.43
CA PHE A 344 -6.76 -7.26 15.40
C PHE A 344 -5.75 -6.18 15.83
N VAL A 345 -6.22 -5.09 16.46
CA VAL A 345 -5.33 -4.02 16.97
C VAL A 345 -4.44 -4.55 18.09
N ILE A 346 -5.02 -5.29 19.06
CA ILE A 346 -4.25 -5.87 20.16
C ILE A 346 -3.16 -6.82 19.64
N SER A 347 -3.39 -7.53 18.55
CA SER A 347 -2.38 -8.44 17.96
C SER A 347 -1.18 -7.70 17.37
N GLU A 348 -1.36 -6.45 16.96
CA GLU A 348 -0.34 -5.61 16.35
C GLU A 348 0.45 -4.78 17.37
N CYS A 349 -0.17 -4.40 18.49
CA CYS A 349 0.50 -3.68 19.56
C CYS A 349 1.61 -4.48 20.24
N SER A 350 2.65 -3.80 20.69
CA SER A 350 3.81 -4.39 21.35
C SER A 350 3.68 -4.51 22.86
N ASP A 351 2.95 -3.58 23.51
CA ASP A 351 2.78 -3.51 24.97
C ASP A 351 1.57 -2.60 25.31
N PHE A 352 1.26 -2.47 26.61
CA PHE A 352 0.33 -1.47 27.11
C PHE A 352 0.94 -0.08 27.07
N CYS A 353 0.10 0.93 26.82
CA CYS A 353 0.50 2.32 26.99
C CYS A 353 0.43 2.74 28.45
N ARG A 354 1.29 3.66 28.85
CA ARG A 354 1.20 4.27 30.18
C ARG A 354 -0.02 5.19 30.25
N ALA A 355 -0.75 5.13 31.35
CA ALA A 355 -1.95 5.94 31.54
C ALA A 355 -1.67 7.46 31.44
N ASP A 356 -0.48 7.93 31.89
CA ASP A 356 -0.09 9.34 31.77
C ASP A 356 0.30 9.78 30.34
N ALA A 357 0.42 8.84 29.42
CA ALA A 357 0.57 9.13 27.99
C ALA A 357 -0.77 9.29 27.27
N VAL A 358 -1.86 8.74 27.85
CA VAL A 358 -3.22 8.88 27.32
C VAL A 358 -3.97 10.01 28.03
N LEU A 359 -3.90 10.07 29.34
CA LEU A 359 -4.66 10.99 30.17
C LEU A 359 -3.76 11.98 30.95
N PRO A 360 -4.22 13.23 31.20
CA PRO A 360 -5.48 13.79 30.70
C PRO A 360 -5.45 14.01 29.20
N VAL A 361 -6.60 13.89 28.56
CA VAL A 361 -6.78 14.18 27.13
C VAL A 361 -6.29 15.59 26.81
N THR A 362 -5.61 15.77 25.69
CA THR A 362 -5.13 17.05 25.19
C THR A 362 -5.78 17.41 23.85
N GLY A 363 -5.51 18.61 23.34
CA GLY A 363 -5.95 19.05 22.02
C GLY A 363 -4.85 18.88 20.97
N ILE A 364 -5.24 18.51 19.75
CA ILE A 364 -4.37 18.45 18.58
C ILE A 364 -5.09 19.00 17.35
N SER A 365 -4.38 19.69 16.47
CA SER A 365 -4.94 20.15 15.19
C SER A 365 -4.88 19.04 14.14
N PHE A 366 -5.99 18.82 13.43
CA PHE A 366 -6.09 17.90 12.30
C PHE A 366 -6.93 18.55 11.20
N GLU A 367 -6.36 18.71 10.01
CA GLU A 367 -7.01 19.37 8.86
C GLU A 367 -7.57 20.77 9.19
N GLY A 368 -6.92 21.49 10.10
CA GLY A 368 -7.34 22.82 10.54
C GLY A 368 -8.48 22.85 11.57
N HIS A 369 -8.89 21.70 12.09
CA HIS A 369 -9.86 21.55 13.16
C HIS A 369 -9.22 21.04 14.45
N ASP A 370 -9.77 21.44 15.60
CA ASP A 370 -9.33 20.97 16.90
C ASP A 370 -9.99 19.63 17.23
N PHE A 371 -9.17 18.63 17.55
CA PHE A 371 -9.59 17.32 18.03
C PHE A 371 -8.97 17.04 19.39
N ALA A 372 -9.58 16.11 20.12
CA ALA A 372 -8.95 15.53 21.29
C ALA A 372 -7.90 14.49 20.86
N ALA A 373 -6.88 14.31 21.70
CA ALA A 373 -5.80 13.33 21.49
C ALA A 373 -5.29 12.81 22.84
N PRO A 374 -4.61 11.66 22.88
CA PRO A 374 -3.83 11.24 24.02
C PRO A 374 -2.86 12.31 24.48
N SER A 375 -2.54 12.37 25.78
CA SER A 375 -1.65 13.37 26.39
C SER A 375 -0.28 13.47 25.72
N LYS A 376 0.26 12.31 25.30
CA LYS A 376 1.54 12.18 24.60
C LYS A 376 1.34 11.32 23.35
N PRO A 377 0.88 11.90 22.24
CA PRO A 377 0.48 11.15 21.06
C PRO A 377 1.57 10.22 20.50
N GLU A 378 2.82 10.68 20.45
CA GLU A 378 3.94 9.87 19.94
C GLU A 378 4.25 8.66 20.84
N GLU A 379 4.12 8.81 22.16
CA GLU A 379 4.31 7.69 23.11
C GLU A 379 3.18 6.67 22.95
N PHE A 380 1.94 7.12 22.76
CA PHE A 380 0.79 6.25 22.49
C PHE A 380 0.97 5.48 21.18
N LEU A 381 1.28 6.18 20.11
CA LEU A 381 1.47 5.57 18.78
C LEU A 381 2.63 4.58 18.73
N LYS A 382 3.64 4.77 19.56
CA LYS A 382 4.79 3.86 19.61
C LYS A 382 4.43 2.45 20.07
N MET A 383 3.37 2.30 20.84
CA MET A 383 2.86 1.01 21.30
C MET A 383 2.49 0.09 20.12
N GLU A 384 1.93 0.66 19.08
CA GLU A 384 1.43 -0.07 17.90
C GLU A 384 2.38 0.05 16.71
N TYR A 385 2.73 1.26 16.34
CA TYR A 385 3.46 1.55 15.09
C TYR A 385 4.97 1.66 15.26
N GLY A 386 5.48 1.66 16.50
CA GLY A 386 6.90 1.90 16.75
C GLY A 386 7.32 3.31 16.35
N ASP A 387 8.24 3.45 15.40
CA ASP A 387 8.74 4.73 14.93
C ASP A 387 7.89 5.24 13.75
N ILE A 388 6.96 6.14 14.04
CA ILE A 388 6.03 6.73 13.06
C ILE A 388 6.70 7.61 12.00
N TYR A 389 7.96 7.95 12.16
CA TYR A 389 8.75 8.76 11.21
C TYR A 389 9.50 7.89 10.19
N LYS A 390 9.42 6.58 10.32
CA LYS A 390 9.85 5.66 9.27
C LYS A 390 8.74 5.43 8.25
N TRP A 391 9.15 5.15 7.02
CA TRP A 391 8.22 4.70 6.00
C TRP A 391 7.64 3.35 6.38
N PRO A 392 6.32 3.21 6.44
CA PRO A 392 5.69 1.91 6.66
C PRO A 392 5.81 1.03 5.41
N SER A 393 5.81 -0.29 5.59
CA SER A 393 5.93 -1.25 4.49
C SER A 393 4.76 -1.21 3.49
N ASP A 394 3.62 -0.73 3.94
CA ASP A 394 2.36 -0.56 3.19
C ASP A 394 2.14 0.85 2.67
N ALA A 395 3.16 1.72 2.71
CA ALA A 395 3.08 3.08 2.25
C ALA A 395 2.46 3.18 0.83
N GLY A 396 1.46 4.05 0.69
CA GLY A 396 0.73 4.23 -0.57
C GLY A 396 -0.38 3.22 -0.81
N GLN A 397 -0.65 2.32 0.14
CA GLN A 397 -1.82 1.46 0.13
C GLN A 397 -2.94 2.14 0.92
N THR A 398 -4.15 2.15 0.36
CA THR A 398 -5.33 2.55 1.13
C THR A 398 -5.81 1.35 1.95
N ALA A 399 -6.14 1.56 3.24
CA ALA A 399 -6.52 0.49 4.15
C ALA A 399 -7.76 -0.29 3.67
N HIS A 400 -8.71 0.39 3.06
CA HIS A 400 -9.97 -0.17 2.59
C HIS A 400 -10.06 -0.32 1.07
N GLY A 401 -9.03 0.07 0.36
CA GLY A 401 -8.87 -0.25 -1.04
C GLY A 401 -8.77 -1.75 -1.21
N THR A 402 -9.90 -2.43 -1.42
CA THR A 402 -9.87 -3.85 -1.77
C THR A 402 -8.84 -4.04 -2.87
N GLY A 403 -8.00 -5.08 -2.80
CA GLY A 403 -6.83 -5.26 -3.68
C GLY A 403 -7.09 -5.19 -5.20
N ARG A 404 -8.36 -5.06 -5.61
CA ARG A 404 -8.77 -4.74 -6.99
C ARG A 404 -8.69 -3.24 -7.31
N HIS A 405 -8.82 -2.36 -6.32
CA HIS A 405 -8.67 -0.90 -6.50
C HIS A 405 -7.22 -0.45 -6.47
N TYR A 406 -6.33 -1.29 -5.95
CA TYR A 406 -4.89 -1.10 -5.97
C TYR A 406 -4.34 -0.78 -7.37
N ILE A 407 -4.93 -1.36 -8.42
CA ILE A 407 -4.55 -1.11 -9.81
C ILE A 407 -5.00 0.28 -10.30
N GLN A 408 -6.11 0.83 -9.79
CA GLN A 408 -6.58 2.16 -10.17
C GLN A 408 -5.77 3.29 -9.54
N TYR A 409 -5.15 3.05 -8.36
CA TYR A 409 -4.28 4.02 -7.69
C TYR A 409 -2.81 3.94 -8.13
N ARG A 410 -2.47 3.05 -9.04
CA ARG A 410 -1.15 3.05 -9.74
C ARG A 410 -0.94 4.30 -10.59
N HIS A 411 -1.94 5.15 -10.72
CA HIS A 411 -1.87 6.36 -11.49
C HIS A 411 -1.43 7.54 -10.61
N PHE A 412 -0.92 8.55 -11.26
CA PHE A 412 -0.36 9.84 -10.84
C PHE A 412 -0.91 10.50 -9.57
N ASP A 413 -2.04 10.00 -9.02
CA ASP A 413 -2.65 10.49 -7.78
C ASP A 413 -2.11 9.77 -6.52
N ASN A 414 -1.28 8.74 -6.66
CA ASN A 414 -0.67 8.08 -5.50
C ASN A 414 0.41 9.00 -4.90
N PRO A 415 0.23 9.52 -3.67
CA PRO A 415 1.14 10.49 -3.09
C PRO A 415 2.54 9.93 -2.84
N VAL A 416 2.68 8.64 -2.56
CA VAL A 416 4.00 8.01 -2.40
C VAL A 416 4.72 7.94 -3.74
N TYR A 417 4.02 7.58 -4.81
CA TYR A 417 4.59 7.57 -6.15
C TYR A 417 5.02 8.99 -6.58
N ILE A 418 4.16 10.00 -6.33
CA ILE A 418 4.48 11.40 -6.60
C ILE A 418 5.67 11.87 -5.76
N ALA A 419 5.73 11.53 -4.47
CA ALA A 419 6.85 11.86 -3.59
C ALA A 419 8.14 11.19 -4.08
N CYS A 420 8.10 9.91 -4.42
CA CYS A 420 9.26 9.20 -4.98
C CYS A 420 9.74 9.83 -6.30
N LEU A 421 8.83 10.23 -7.19
CA LEU A 421 9.18 10.92 -8.43
C LEU A 421 9.80 12.30 -8.15
N GLN A 422 9.30 13.02 -7.16
CA GLN A 422 9.79 14.33 -6.78
C GLN A 422 11.17 14.25 -6.15
N ASP A 423 11.38 13.29 -5.23
CA ASP A 423 12.68 13.01 -4.63
C ASP A 423 13.70 12.56 -5.69
N MET A 424 13.28 11.77 -6.68
CA MET A 424 14.10 11.39 -7.81
C MET A 424 14.50 12.60 -8.67
N SER A 425 13.57 13.54 -8.90
CA SER A 425 13.85 14.81 -9.58
C SER A 425 14.84 15.67 -8.80
N ASP A 426 14.64 15.79 -7.49
CA ASP A 426 15.51 16.57 -6.60
C ASP A 426 16.90 15.94 -6.46
N ILE A 427 17.01 14.62 -6.47
CA ILE A 427 18.28 13.88 -6.51
C ILE A 427 18.97 14.12 -7.85
N HIS A 428 18.21 14.10 -8.95
CA HIS A 428 18.74 14.41 -10.27
C HIS A 428 19.32 15.84 -10.34
N ASP A 429 18.54 16.83 -9.89
CA ASP A 429 18.96 18.23 -9.88
C ASP A 429 20.23 18.46 -9.05
N ARG A 430 20.37 17.69 -7.96
CA ARG A 430 21.55 17.72 -7.08
C ARG A 430 22.76 16.94 -7.64
N THR A 431 22.53 15.86 -8.35
CA THR A 431 23.59 14.91 -8.75
C THR A 431 23.93 14.95 -10.24
N GLY A 432 23.08 15.54 -11.07
CA GLY A 432 23.21 15.56 -12.53
C GLY A 432 23.04 14.17 -13.17
N ASN A 433 22.47 13.21 -12.45
CA ASN A 433 22.37 11.82 -12.90
C ASN A 433 21.05 11.55 -13.63
N LEU A 434 21.07 11.67 -14.95
CA LEU A 434 19.91 11.48 -15.86
C LEU A 434 19.33 10.05 -15.86
N SER A 435 20.03 9.05 -15.34
CA SER A 435 19.57 7.66 -15.42
C SER A 435 18.29 7.37 -14.61
N LEU A 436 17.92 8.27 -13.71
CA LEU A 436 16.73 8.13 -12.85
C LEU A 436 15.46 8.76 -13.44
N ILE A 437 15.57 9.70 -14.40
CA ILE A 437 14.42 10.40 -15.00
C ILE A 437 13.67 9.53 -16.03
N HIS A 438 14.35 8.62 -16.71
CA HIS A 438 13.74 7.81 -17.76
C HIS A 438 12.69 6.79 -17.28
N ILE A 439 12.52 6.62 -15.97
CA ILE A 439 11.44 5.78 -15.40
C ILE A 439 10.08 6.51 -15.38
N SER A 440 10.08 7.85 -15.40
CA SER A 440 8.88 8.67 -15.28
C SER A 440 8.29 9.15 -16.61
N GLU A 441 9.07 9.28 -17.66
CA GLU A 441 8.61 9.85 -18.94
C GLU A 441 7.71 8.94 -19.81
N PRO A 442 7.87 7.61 -19.87
CA PRO A 442 7.02 6.78 -20.71
C PRO A 442 5.53 6.85 -20.34
N THR A 443 5.23 7.14 -19.10
CA THR A 443 3.84 7.17 -18.60
C THR A 443 3.14 8.49 -18.91
N ARG A 444 3.88 9.60 -19.00
CA ARG A 444 3.32 10.93 -19.36
C ARG A 444 2.90 11.04 -20.83
N GLN A 445 3.60 10.35 -21.73
CA GLN A 445 3.30 10.38 -23.16
C GLN A 445 2.14 9.45 -23.56
N ALA A 446 1.87 8.38 -22.80
CA ALA A 446 0.78 7.45 -23.06
C ALA A 446 -0.61 8.01 -22.74
N GLU A 447 -0.71 9.09 -21.95
CA GLU A 447 -1.99 9.73 -21.60
C GLU A 447 -2.35 10.95 -22.47
N ILE A 448 -1.45 11.38 -23.35
CA ILE A 448 -1.69 12.54 -24.24
C ILE A 448 -2.07 12.08 -25.67
N SER A 449 -2.02 10.80 -25.96
CA SER A 449 -2.50 10.18 -27.20
C SER A 449 -3.74 9.32 -26.94
#